data_47b431b19998fef11be6cc239bfc5237
#
_entry.id   47b431b19998fef11be6cc239bfc5237
#
_cell.length_a   1.000
_cell.length_b   1.000
_cell.length_c   1.000
_cell.angle_alpha   90.00
_cell.angle_beta   90.00
_cell.angle_gamma   90.00
#
_symmetry.space_group_name_H-M   'P 1'
#
loop_
_entity.id
_entity.type
_entity.pdbx_description
1 polymer ?
#
loop_
_entity_poly.entity_id
_entity_poly.type
_entity_poly.pdbx_seq_one_letter_code
_entity_poly.pdbx_strand_id
1 'polypeptide(L)'
;YETNAMMQKFKENNYEIVDANDDISDICVINTCTVTNMSDRKSRHSIRRVKEKNHNAIIIATGCYAQNSKKELEAMSEIDIILGNEEKKNIVEYVEKYIEEKNKIVLVNDISNSKEFEDMGAISYTEKTRAVIKVQDGCNQFCTYCIIPYARGRIRSRKIESVIEEVKKIAEKGIKEVVITGIHIASYGKDFDNNIGLIDLLEEINKVDGIQRIRIGSLEPKIITEEFMQRLIKLPKICHHFHLSLQSGCDETLRRMNRKYNTLEFKEIVNRLRKYYSDVILTTDIIVGFPGESQEEFDCTYKFLDEIKFYKMHVFPYSPRTGTVAEKMPN
;
A
#
# COMPACT_ATOMS: atom_id res chain seq x y z
N TYR A 1 6.40 1.80 -5.24
CA TYR A 1 7.43 0.79 -5.00
C TYR A 1 7.37 -0.30 -6.07
N GLU A 2 6.34 -1.13 -6.12
CA GLU A 2 6.27 -2.31 -7.00
C GLU A 2 6.46 -1.98 -8.48
N THR A 3 5.88 -0.88 -8.97
CA THR A 3 6.10 -0.42 -10.36
C THR A 3 7.56 -0.13 -10.63
N ASN A 4 8.25 0.58 -9.72
CA ASN A 4 9.67 0.88 -9.86
C ASN A 4 10.52 -0.40 -9.82
N ALA A 5 10.14 -1.38 -8.98
CA ALA A 5 10.82 -2.66 -8.91
C ALA A 5 10.68 -3.46 -10.22
N MET A 6 9.49 -3.48 -10.82
CA MET A 6 9.30 -4.10 -12.15
C MET A 6 10.10 -3.37 -13.23
N MET A 7 10.08 -2.03 -13.25
CA MET A 7 10.90 -1.24 -14.18
C MET A 7 12.40 -1.55 -14.04
N GLN A 8 12.88 -1.72 -12.80
CA GLN A 8 14.28 -2.08 -12.57
C GLN A 8 14.61 -3.46 -13.16
N LYS A 9 13.72 -4.46 -12.97
CA LYS A 9 13.90 -5.80 -13.55
C LYS A 9 13.98 -5.78 -15.08
N PHE A 10 13.13 -4.98 -15.73
CA PHE A 10 13.21 -4.81 -17.18
C PHE A 10 14.53 -4.16 -17.62
N LYS A 11 14.99 -3.11 -16.91
CA LYS A 11 16.30 -2.48 -17.20
C LYS A 11 17.47 -3.45 -17.06
N GLU A 12 17.47 -4.28 -16.01
CA GLU A 12 18.50 -5.29 -15.77
C GLU A 12 18.55 -6.38 -16.85
N ASN A 13 17.43 -6.56 -17.58
CA ASN A 13 17.33 -7.48 -18.72
C ASN A 13 17.39 -6.75 -20.09
N ASN A 14 18.01 -5.57 -20.13
CA ASN A 14 18.27 -4.78 -21.33
C ASN A 14 17.02 -4.25 -22.06
N TYR A 15 15.89 -4.10 -21.36
CA TYR A 15 14.73 -3.41 -21.91
C TYR A 15 14.86 -1.90 -21.66
N GLU A 16 14.50 -1.10 -22.66
CA GLU A 16 14.36 0.35 -22.53
C GLU A 16 13.02 0.69 -21.86
N ILE A 17 13.06 1.62 -20.90
CA ILE A 17 11.85 2.11 -20.22
C ILE A 17 11.46 3.46 -20.80
N VAL A 18 10.26 3.53 -21.36
CA VAL A 18 9.68 4.72 -21.97
C VAL A 18 8.47 5.23 -21.18
N ASP A 19 8.12 6.51 -21.34
CA ASP A 19 6.92 7.06 -20.70
C ASP A 19 5.66 6.56 -21.44
N ALA A 20 4.74 5.98 -20.71
CA ALA A 20 3.49 5.41 -21.25
C ALA A 20 2.54 6.46 -21.89
N ASN A 21 2.74 7.77 -21.62
CA ASN A 21 1.93 8.84 -22.19
C ASN A 21 2.47 9.34 -23.52
N ASP A 22 3.77 9.36 -23.68
CA ASP A 22 4.44 10.04 -24.79
C ASP A 22 4.87 9.07 -25.89
N ASP A 23 5.25 7.84 -25.55
CA ASP A 23 5.88 6.91 -26.47
C ASP A 23 5.02 5.67 -26.78
N ILE A 24 5.27 5.08 -27.94
CA ILE A 24 4.76 3.76 -28.31
C ILE A 24 5.72 2.71 -27.75
N SER A 25 5.22 1.78 -26.94
CA SER A 25 6.01 0.70 -26.35
C SER A 25 5.60 -0.66 -26.86
N ASP A 26 6.55 -1.59 -27.02
CA ASP A 26 6.27 -2.97 -27.39
C ASP A 26 5.62 -3.77 -26.26
N ILE A 27 5.92 -3.39 -25.01
CA ILE A 27 5.39 -4.03 -23.80
C ILE A 27 4.82 -2.93 -22.88
N CYS A 28 3.59 -3.14 -22.40
CA CYS A 28 2.97 -2.23 -21.47
C CYS A 28 2.51 -2.96 -20.20
N VAL A 29 3.03 -2.55 -19.04
CA VAL A 29 2.68 -3.11 -17.74
C VAL A 29 1.70 -2.18 -17.03
N ILE A 30 0.49 -2.68 -16.76
CA ILE A 30 -0.52 -1.98 -15.98
C ILE A 30 -0.56 -2.59 -14.56
N ASN A 31 0.02 -1.87 -13.59
CA ASN A 31 -0.07 -2.23 -12.17
C ASN A 31 -1.40 -1.76 -11.61
N THR A 32 -2.34 -2.68 -11.47
CA THR A 32 -3.75 -2.41 -11.21
C THR A 32 -4.06 -2.25 -9.72
N CYS A 33 -5.03 -1.39 -9.40
CA CYS A 33 -5.55 -1.17 -8.06
C CYS A 33 -7.02 -1.60 -7.98
N THR A 34 -7.47 -2.14 -6.82
CA THR A 34 -8.84 -2.60 -6.58
C THR A 34 -9.46 -2.06 -5.28
N VAL A 35 -8.90 -1.00 -4.71
CA VAL A 35 -9.40 -0.42 -3.44
C VAL A 35 -10.81 0.16 -3.60
N THR A 36 -11.15 0.68 -4.78
CA THR A 36 -12.48 1.20 -5.11
C THR A 36 -12.94 0.70 -6.48
N ASN A 37 -14.27 0.70 -6.72
CA ASN A 37 -14.85 0.41 -8.05
C ASN A 37 -14.32 1.36 -9.13
N MET A 38 -14.06 2.62 -8.76
CA MET A 38 -13.46 3.58 -9.67
C MET A 38 -12.03 3.18 -10.07
N SER A 39 -11.26 2.59 -9.16
CA SER A 39 -9.91 2.09 -9.47
C SER A 39 -9.94 0.95 -10.47
N ASP A 40 -10.87 0.00 -10.33
CA ASP A 40 -11.07 -1.09 -11.30
C ASP A 40 -11.44 -0.54 -12.68
N ARG A 41 -12.39 0.42 -12.72
CA ARG A 41 -12.80 1.07 -13.96
C ARG A 41 -11.64 1.80 -14.64
N LYS A 42 -10.82 2.53 -13.87
CA LYS A 42 -9.62 3.21 -14.39
C LYS A 42 -8.61 2.20 -14.94
N SER A 43 -8.40 1.07 -14.24
CA SER A 43 -7.50 0.01 -14.71
C SER A 43 -7.95 -0.56 -16.06
N ARG A 44 -9.24 -0.91 -16.22
CA ARG A 44 -9.79 -1.38 -17.49
C ARG A 44 -9.69 -0.34 -18.61
N HIS A 45 -9.98 0.93 -18.28
CA HIS A 45 -9.85 2.02 -19.26
C HIS A 45 -8.39 2.20 -19.73
N SER A 46 -7.43 2.14 -18.81
CA SER A 46 -6.01 2.22 -19.16
C SER A 46 -5.57 1.07 -20.07
N ILE A 47 -6.01 -0.16 -19.79
CA ILE A 47 -5.73 -1.33 -20.61
C ILE A 47 -6.22 -1.12 -22.05
N ARG A 48 -7.49 -0.74 -22.24
CA ARG A 48 -8.07 -0.49 -23.55
C ARG A 48 -7.37 0.63 -24.30
N ARG A 49 -7.14 1.77 -23.61
CA ARG A 49 -6.47 2.93 -24.19
C ARG A 49 -5.08 2.59 -24.71
N VAL A 50 -4.30 1.77 -23.99
CA VAL A 50 -2.97 1.37 -24.43
C VAL A 50 -3.07 0.48 -25.67
N LYS A 51 -3.98 -0.50 -25.66
CA LYS A 51 -4.17 -1.39 -26.82
C LYS A 51 -4.68 -0.64 -28.06
N GLU A 52 -5.53 0.39 -27.89
CA GLU A 52 -5.96 1.27 -28.96
C GLU A 52 -4.82 2.09 -29.57
N LYS A 53 -3.89 2.58 -28.72
CA LYS A 53 -2.69 3.31 -29.17
C LYS A 53 -1.71 2.43 -29.94
N ASN A 54 -1.52 1.19 -29.49
CA ASN A 54 -0.62 0.22 -30.11
C ASN A 54 -1.22 -1.19 -30.06
N HIS A 55 -1.84 -1.59 -31.16
CA HIS A 55 -2.47 -2.91 -31.31
C HIS A 55 -1.49 -4.08 -31.15
N ASN A 56 -0.21 -3.86 -31.43
CA ASN A 56 0.84 -4.88 -31.35
C ASN A 56 1.49 -4.99 -30.00
N ALA A 57 1.25 -4.03 -29.07
CA ALA A 57 1.84 -4.06 -27.73
C ALA A 57 1.38 -5.30 -26.95
N ILE A 58 2.33 -5.90 -26.23
CA ILE A 58 2.07 -6.95 -25.24
C ILE A 58 1.54 -6.26 -23.98
N ILE A 59 0.28 -6.55 -23.61
CA ILE A 59 -0.37 -5.93 -22.45
C ILE A 59 -0.30 -6.87 -21.25
N ILE A 60 0.31 -6.40 -20.19
CA ILE A 60 0.46 -7.12 -18.92
C ILE A 60 -0.38 -6.44 -17.85
N ALA A 61 -1.35 -7.17 -17.28
CA ALA A 61 -2.11 -6.72 -16.13
C ALA A 61 -1.60 -7.43 -14.86
N THR A 62 -1.20 -6.66 -13.84
CA THR A 62 -0.78 -7.19 -12.54
C THR A 62 -1.31 -6.34 -11.39
N GLY A 63 -1.09 -6.73 -10.14
CA GLY A 63 -1.52 -5.98 -8.97
C GLY A 63 -2.85 -6.46 -8.37
N CYS A 64 -3.44 -5.65 -7.48
CA CYS A 64 -4.57 -6.08 -6.65
C CYS A 64 -5.84 -6.40 -7.44
N TYR A 65 -6.11 -5.70 -8.55
CA TYR A 65 -7.26 -6.02 -9.39
C TYR A 65 -7.04 -7.32 -10.16
N ALA A 66 -5.84 -7.55 -10.70
CA ALA A 66 -5.48 -8.80 -11.34
C ALA A 66 -5.59 -9.98 -10.36
N GLN A 67 -5.16 -9.80 -9.11
CA GLN A 67 -5.27 -10.81 -8.05
C GLN A 67 -6.73 -11.15 -7.71
N ASN A 68 -7.60 -10.15 -7.61
CA ASN A 68 -8.94 -10.30 -7.05
C ASN A 68 -10.02 -10.59 -8.10
N SER A 69 -9.83 -10.14 -9.34
CA SER A 69 -10.81 -10.21 -10.43
C SER A 69 -10.25 -10.90 -11.68
N LYS A 70 -9.51 -12.00 -11.46
CA LYS A 70 -8.89 -12.81 -12.52
C LYS A 70 -9.84 -13.08 -13.70
N LYS A 71 -11.04 -13.59 -13.42
CA LYS A 71 -12.03 -13.98 -14.47
C LYS A 71 -12.45 -12.79 -15.33
N GLU A 72 -12.61 -11.61 -14.74
CA GLU A 72 -13.01 -10.40 -15.45
C GLU A 72 -11.91 -9.94 -16.42
N LEU A 73 -10.63 -9.97 -15.95
CA LEU A 73 -9.50 -9.62 -16.81
C LEU A 73 -9.18 -10.69 -17.84
N GLU A 74 -9.40 -11.96 -17.54
CA GLU A 74 -9.21 -13.07 -18.47
C GLU A 74 -10.15 -12.98 -19.68
N ALA A 75 -11.37 -12.46 -19.46
CA ALA A 75 -12.35 -12.21 -20.54
C ALA A 75 -11.99 -11.02 -21.44
N MET A 76 -11.02 -10.18 -21.05
CA MET A 76 -10.56 -9.06 -21.89
C MET A 76 -9.56 -9.56 -22.93
N SER A 77 -9.93 -9.40 -24.21
CA SER A 77 -9.07 -9.80 -25.36
C SER A 77 -7.82 -8.92 -25.50
N GLU A 78 -7.85 -7.72 -24.92
CA GLU A 78 -6.75 -6.76 -24.95
C GLU A 78 -5.53 -7.17 -24.12
N ILE A 79 -5.70 -8.13 -23.18
CA ILE A 79 -4.64 -8.52 -22.23
C ILE A 79 -3.98 -9.81 -22.70
N ASP A 80 -2.67 -9.78 -22.78
CA ASP A 80 -1.84 -10.92 -23.18
C ASP A 80 -1.34 -11.71 -21.96
N ILE A 81 -0.99 -11.01 -20.86
CA ILE A 81 -0.42 -11.62 -19.65
C ILE A 81 -1.15 -11.10 -18.41
N ILE A 82 -1.62 -11.98 -17.55
CA ILE A 82 -2.23 -11.65 -16.24
C ILE A 82 -1.40 -12.29 -15.14
N LEU A 83 -0.84 -11.45 -14.25
CA LEU A 83 -0.01 -11.89 -13.14
C LEU A 83 -0.62 -11.46 -11.80
N GLY A 84 -0.70 -12.38 -10.86
CA GLY A 84 -1.02 -12.08 -9.47
C GLY A 84 0.08 -11.30 -8.76
N ASN A 85 -0.12 -11.10 -7.46
CA ASN A 85 0.81 -10.30 -6.66
C ASN A 85 2.15 -11.01 -6.38
N GLU A 86 2.20 -12.33 -6.38
CA GLU A 86 3.45 -13.09 -6.18
C GLU A 86 4.22 -13.30 -7.50
N GLU A 87 3.50 -13.46 -8.60
CA GLU A 87 4.08 -13.83 -9.88
C GLU A 87 4.84 -12.67 -10.54
N LYS A 88 4.49 -11.41 -10.21
CA LYS A 88 5.14 -10.22 -10.80
C LYS A 88 6.63 -10.12 -10.55
N LYS A 89 7.18 -10.86 -9.57
CA LYS A 89 8.64 -10.94 -9.37
C LYS A 89 9.38 -11.53 -10.55
N ASN A 90 8.72 -12.40 -11.33
CA ASN A 90 9.29 -13.06 -12.52
C ASN A 90 8.68 -12.49 -13.82
N ILE A 91 8.26 -11.22 -13.80
CA ILE A 91 7.52 -10.60 -14.92
C ILE A 91 8.28 -10.68 -16.25
N VAL A 92 9.60 -10.55 -16.26
CA VAL A 92 10.44 -10.61 -17.47
C VAL A 92 10.40 -12.02 -18.08
N GLU A 93 10.56 -13.07 -17.26
CA GLU A 93 10.49 -14.47 -17.70
C GLU A 93 9.14 -14.76 -18.40
N TYR A 94 8.03 -14.25 -17.85
CA TYR A 94 6.71 -14.46 -18.47
C TYR A 94 6.54 -13.67 -19.75
N VAL A 95 7.18 -12.53 -19.89
CA VAL A 95 7.22 -11.77 -21.15
C VAL A 95 7.98 -12.55 -22.23
N GLU A 96 9.17 -13.05 -21.90
CA GLU A 96 9.99 -13.83 -22.82
C GLU A 96 9.24 -15.10 -23.28
N LYS A 97 8.62 -15.80 -22.33
CA LYS A 97 7.78 -16.96 -22.65
C LYS A 97 6.62 -16.60 -23.58
N TYR A 98 5.92 -15.48 -23.34
CA TYR A 98 4.86 -15.04 -24.23
C TYR A 98 5.36 -14.67 -25.63
N ILE A 99 6.56 -14.07 -25.73
CA ILE A 99 7.16 -13.72 -27.03
C ILE A 99 7.43 -15.00 -27.86
N GLU A 100 7.88 -16.08 -27.21
CA GLU A 100 8.16 -17.36 -27.85
C GLU A 100 6.86 -18.12 -28.25
N GLU A 101 5.94 -18.27 -27.30
CA GLU A 101 4.77 -19.15 -27.46
C GLU A 101 3.55 -18.47 -28.07
N LYS A 102 3.43 -17.12 -27.95
CA LYS A 102 2.28 -16.31 -28.38
C LYS A 102 0.92 -16.76 -27.78
N ASN A 103 0.96 -17.45 -26.66
CA ASN A 103 -0.20 -17.93 -25.92
C ASN A 103 -0.48 -17.04 -24.73
N LYS A 104 -1.75 -16.66 -24.51
CA LYS A 104 -2.18 -15.89 -23.35
C LYS A 104 -1.73 -16.58 -22.05
N ILE A 105 -1.06 -15.83 -21.18
CA ILE A 105 -0.57 -16.31 -19.89
C ILE A 105 -1.47 -15.79 -18.76
N VAL A 106 -1.98 -16.67 -17.92
CA VAL A 106 -2.81 -16.31 -16.76
C VAL A 106 -2.30 -17.03 -15.52
N LEU A 107 -1.49 -16.34 -14.74
CA LEU A 107 -0.86 -16.84 -13.52
C LEU A 107 -1.28 -15.98 -12.32
N VAL A 108 -2.27 -16.47 -11.58
CA VAL A 108 -2.80 -15.83 -10.38
C VAL A 108 -3.07 -16.94 -9.37
N ASN A 109 -2.13 -17.13 -8.46
CA ASN A 109 -2.22 -18.12 -7.39
C ASN A 109 -3.03 -17.60 -6.20
N ASP A 110 -3.42 -18.51 -5.31
CA ASP A 110 -4.09 -18.15 -4.06
C ASP A 110 -3.11 -17.50 -3.08
N ILE A 111 -3.17 -16.17 -2.99
CA ILE A 111 -2.31 -15.34 -2.13
C ILE A 111 -2.53 -15.60 -0.63
N SER A 112 -3.61 -16.27 -0.22
CA SER A 112 -3.91 -16.55 1.20
C SER A 112 -2.88 -17.49 1.84
N ASN A 113 -2.21 -18.30 1.03
CA ASN A 113 -1.21 -19.28 1.45
C ASN A 113 0.22 -18.72 1.45
N SER A 114 0.41 -17.49 0.96
CA SER A 114 1.73 -16.85 0.92
C SER A 114 2.25 -16.57 2.33
N LYS A 115 3.47 -17.04 2.62
CA LYS A 115 4.12 -16.89 3.94
C LYS A 115 5.32 -15.96 3.91
N GLU A 116 5.93 -15.77 2.74
CA GLU A 116 7.16 -15.00 2.62
C GLU A 116 6.89 -13.63 2.02
N PHE A 117 7.64 -12.62 2.48
CA PHE A 117 7.64 -11.31 1.85
C PHE A 117 8.26 -11.41 0.46
N GLU A 118 7.55 -10.86 -0.55
CA GLU A 118 8.08 -10.80 -1.91
C GLU A 118 9.16 -9.71 -2.00
N ASP A 119 10.42 -10.09 -1.80
CA ASP A 119 11.54 -9.18 -2.00
C ASP A 119 11.87 -9.08 -3.48
N MET A 120 11.64 -7.90 -4.05
CA MET A 120 11.91 -7.62 -5.46
C MET A 120 13.32 -7.04 -5.69
N GLY A 121 14.16 -7.06 -4.67
CA GLY A 121 15.50 -6.49 -4.69
C GLY A 121 15.54 -4.99 -4.42
N ALA A 122 16.74 -4.45 -4.30
CA ALA A 122 16.95 -3.02 -4.08
C ALA A 122 16.60 -2.23 -5.35
N ILE A 123 15.77 -1.22 -5.22
CA ILE A 123 15.30 -0.40 -6.34
C ILE A 123 16.27 0.76 -6.58
N SER A 124 16.58 1.02 -7.84
CA SER A 124 17.33 2.20 -8.24
C SER A 124 16.39 3.40 -8.36
N TYR A 125 16.55 4.37 -7.47
CA TYR A 125 15.82 5.64 -7.53
C TYR A 125 16.70 6.69 -8.23
N THR A 126 16.33 7.16 -9.40
CA THR A 126 17.14 8.10 -10.15
C THR A 126 16.54 9.49 -10.28
N GLU A 127 15.23 9.67 -10.00
CA GLU A 127 14.52 10.90 -10.37
C GLU A 127 13.75 11.57 -9.24
N LYS A 128 13.78 11.01 -8.02
CA LYS A 128 13.00 11.53 -6.89
C LYS A 128 13.90 12.01 -5.75
N THR A 129 13.48 13.08 -5.09
CA THR A 129 14.15 13.62 -3.89
C THR A 129 13.99 12.72 -2.65
N ARG A 130 13.10 11.73 -2.71
CA ARG A 130 12.83 10.75 -1.65
C ARG A 130 12.58 9.36 -2.22
N ALA A 131 12.98 8.34 -1.50
CA ALA A 131 12.74 6.95 -1.84
C ALA A 131 11.60 6.35 -1.01
N VAL A 132 10.76 5.53 -1.64
CA VAL A 132 9.70 4.77 -0.96
C VAL A 132 10.15 3.33 -0.78
N ILE A 133 10.15 2.83 0.44
CA ILE A 133 10.60 1.47 0.78
C ILE A 133 9.42 0.68 1.33
N LYS A 134 9.07 -0.41 0.65
CA LYS A 134 8.04 -1.34 1.11
C LYS A 134 8.66 -2.32 2.09
N VAL A 135 8.20 -2.31 3.33
CA VAL A 135 8.73 -3.15 4.41
C VAL A 135 7.76 -4.23 4.86
N GLN A 136 6.50 -4.14 4.43
CA GLN A 136 5.45 -5.05 4.88
C GLN A 136 4.40 -5.23 3.77
N ASP A 137 3.82 -6.43 3.63
CA ASP A 137 2.69 -6.75 2.76
C ASP A 137 1.65 -7.58 3.50
N GLY A 138 0.42 -7.63 2.93
CA GLY A 138 -0.72 -8.32 3.50
C GLY A 138 -1.29 -7.67 4.77
N CYS A 139 -2.48 -8.12 5.19
CA CYS A 139 -3.17 -7.58 6.36
C CYS A 139 -4.11 -8.61 6.99
N ASN A 140 -4.10 -8.69 8.32
CA ASN A 140 -4.97 -9.58 9.10
C ASN A 140 -6.11 -8.83 9.83
N GLN A 141 -6.36 -7.54 9.53
CA GLN A 141 -7.39 -6.75 10.23
C GLN A 141 -8.81 -7.12 9.81
N PHE A 142 -9.02 -7.49 8.54
CA PHE A 142 -10.34 -7.84 8.02
C PHE A 142 -11.41 -6.79 8.35
N CYS A 143 -11.08 -5.49 8.16
CA CYS A 143 -12.09 -4.43 8.21
C CYS A 143 -13.21 -4.78 7.22
N THR A 144 -14.48 -4.58 7.60
CA THR A 144 -15.63 -5.12 6.86
C THR A 144 -15.75 -4.61 5.43
N TYR A 145 -15.21 -3.43 5.14
CA TYR A 145 -15.20 -2.81 3.80
C TYR A 145 -13.97 -3.17 2.94
N CYS A 146 -12.95 -3.82 3.54
CA CYS A 146 -11.64 -3.86 2.95
C CYS A 146 -11.39 -5.15 2.16
N ILE A 147 -11.06 -5.01 0.88
CA ILE A 147 -10.72 -6.12 -0.01
C ILE A 147 -9.24 -6.54 0.11
N ILE A 148 -8.41 -5.75 0.77
CA ILE A 148 -6.95 -5.94 0.79
C ILE A 148 -6.52 -7.30 1.38
N PRO A 149 -7.10 -7.83 2.48
CA PRO A 149 -6.71 -9.15 2.97
C PRO A 149 -6.88 -10.27 1.93
N TYR A 150 -7.82 -10.11 1.00
CA TYR A 150 -8.07 -11.06 -0.08
C TYR A 150 -7.15 -10.85 -1.29
N ALA A 151 -6.77 -9.59 -1.55
CA ALA A 151 -5.90 -9.25 -2.68
C ALA A 151 -4.41 -9.34 -2.34
N ARG A 152 -4.03 -9.21 -1.06
CA ARG A 152 -2.63 -9.20 -0.60
C ARG A 152 -2.27 -10.32 0.38
N GLY A 153 -3.25 -11.11 0.81
CA GLY A 153 -3.05 -12.21 1.74
C GLY A 153 -2.70 -11.77 3.16
N ARG A 154 -2.05 -12.67 3.89
CA ARG A 154 -1.69 -12.48 5.30
C ARG A 154 -0.47 -11.57 5.47
N ILE A 155 -0.22 -11.13 6.71
CA ILE A 155 0.94 -10.33 7.08
C ILE A 155 2.22 -11.04 6.65
N ARG A 156 3.09 -10.31 5.97
CA ARG A 156 4.44 -10.71 5.61
C ARG A 156 5.35 -9.50 5.76
N SER A 157 6.39 -9.66 6.56
CA SER A 157 7.35 -8.60 6.87
C SER A 157 8.68 -8.85 6.17
N ARG A 158 9.28 -7.79 5.66
CA ARG A 158 10.61 -7.82 5.05
C ARG A 158 11.66 -7.87 6.15
N LYS A 159 12.69 -8.70 6.02
CA LYS A 159 13.80 -8.80 6.99
C LYS A 159 14.51 -7.45 7.14
N ILE A 160 14.88 -7.10 8.38
CA ILE A 160 15.55 -5.82 8.68
C ILE A 160 16.82 -5.67 7.85
N GLU A 161 17.61 -6.73 7.72
CA GLU A 161 18.89 -6.71 7.00
C GLU A 161 18.68 -6.30 5.53
N SER A 162 17.65 -6.86 4.88
CA SER A 162 17.30 -6.52 3.50
C SER A 162 16.85 -5.06 3.36
N VAL A 163 16.06 -4.55 4.32
CA VAL A 163 15.65 -3.13 4.32
C VAL A 163 16.85 -2.23 4.50
N ILE A 164 17.74 -2.52 5.44
CA ILE A 164 18.93 -1.71 5.72
C ILE A 164 19.89 -1.69 4.52
N GLU A 165 20.06 -2.82 3.84
CA GLU A 165 20.86 -2.87 2.62
C GLU A 165 20.32 -1.93 1.53
N GLU A 166 18.99 -1.92 1.32
CA GLU A 166 18.35 -1.00 0.37
C GLU A 166 18.50 0.46 0.82
N VAL A 167 18.30 0.76 2.11
CA VAL A 167 18.47 2.13 2.65
C VAL A 167 19.88 2.65 2.46
N LYS A 168 20.91 1.81 2.66
CA LYS A 168 22.33 2.18 2.40
C LYS A 168 22.55 2.51 0.93
N LYS A 169 22.07 1.67 0.01
CA LYS A 169 22.17 1.92 -1.44
C LYS A 169 21.47 3.24 -1.86
N ILE A 170 20.35 3.56 -1.21
CA ILE A 170 19.62 4.83 -1.40
C ILE A 170 20.46 6.01 -0.91
N ALA A 171 21.07 5.88 0.28
CA ALA A 171 21.92 6.93 0.86
C ALA A 171 23.17 7.19 0.02
N GLU A 172 23.83 6.15 -0.51
CA GLU A 172 24.99 6.21 -1.41
C GLU A 172 24.67 6.99 -2.71
N LYS A 173 23.42 6.94 -3.18
CA LYS A 173 22.93 7.74 -4.32
C LYS A 173 22.58 9.18 -3.96
N GLY A 174 22.82 9.61 -2.72
CA GLY A 174 22.58 10.96 -2.26
C GLY A 174 21.14 11.31 -1.88
N ILE A 175 20.21 10.34 -1.88
CA ILE A 175 18.83 10.53 -1.46
C ILE A 175 18.79 10.68 0.06
N LYS A 176 18.16 11.75 0.56
CA LYS A 176 18.17 12.12 1.98
C LYS A 176 16.92 11.73 2.76
N GLU A 177 15.84 11.37 2.09
CA GLU A 177 14.57 11.00 2.72
C GLU A 177 14.10 9.62 2.25
N VAL A 178 13.73 8.79 3.23
CA VAL A 178 13.06 7.50 2.99
C VAL A 178 11.64 7.52 3.54
N VAL A 179 10.71 6.96 2.78
CA VAL A 179 9.31 6.78 3.18
C VAL A 179 9.08 5.28 3.43
N ILE A 180 8.86 4.92 4.68
CA ILE A 180 8.56 3.54 5.06
C ILE A 180 7.09 3.25 4.78
N THR A 181 6.82 2.29 3.93
CA THR A 181 5.46 1.95 3.51
C THR A 181 5.18 0.44 3.55
N GLY A 182 3.91 0.10 3.50
CA GLY A 182 3.39 -1.27 3.45
C GLY A 182 1.88 -1.24 3.38
N ILE A 183 1.27 -2.40 3.40
CA ILE A 183 -0.19 -2.52 3.47
C ILE A 183 -0.72 -2.19 4.86
N HIS A 184 -0.03 -2.66 5.90
CA HIS A 184 -0.36 -2.39 7.30
C HIS A 184 0.92 -2.37 8.14
N ILE A 185 1.71 -1.31 8.01
CA ILE A 185 3.06 -1.23 8.60
C ILE A 185 3.09 -1.39 10.14
N ALA A 186 1.99 -1.07 10.83
CA ALA A 186 1.82 -1.33 12.26
C ALA A 186 1.83 -2.84 12.63
N SER A 187 1.73 -3.71 11.63
CA SER A 187 1.86 -5.16 11.80
C SER A 187 3.24 -5.70 11.42
N TYR A 188 4.20 -4.82 11.09
CA TYR A 188 5.55 -5.25 10.79
C TYR A 188 6.14 -6.07 11.94
N GLY A 189 6.70 -7.22 11.60
CA GLY A 189 7.33 -8.13 12.54
C GLY A 189 6.41 -9.12 13.26
N LYS A 190 5.06 -8.97 13.13
CA LYS A 190 4.12 -9.89 13.79
C LYS A 190 4.13 -11.32 13.24
N ASP A 191 4.75 -11.54 12.11
CA ASP A 191 4.98 -12.82 11.46
C ASP A 191 6.40 -13.38 11.72
N PHE A 192 7.22 -12.68 12.48
CA PHE A 192 8.52 -13.15 12.92
C PHE A 192 8.40 -13.95 14.24
N ASP A 193 9.28 -14.93 14.42
CA ASP A 193 9.35 -15.74 15.65
C ASP A 193 9.99 -15.00 16.84
N ASN A 194 10.47 -13.79 16.63
CA ASN A 194 11.06 -12.91 17.64
C ASN A 194 10.18 -11.69 17.88
N ASN A 195 10.42 -10.95 18.96
CA ASN A 195 9.65 -9.77 19.33
C ASN A 195 10.07 -8.49 18.56
N ILE A 196 10.57 -8.61 17.34
CA ILE A 196 10.95 -7.48 16.50
C ILE A 196 9.67 -6.83 15.94
N GLY A 197 9.58 -5.50 16.01
CA GLY A 197 8.46 -4.72 15.48
C GLY A 197 8.91 -3.51 14.68
N LEU A 198 7.95 -2.67 14.30
CA LEU A 198 8.23 -1.48 13.50
C LEU A 198 9.25 -0.54 14.14
N ILE A 199 9.22 -0.38 15.46
CA ILE A 199 10.13 0.53 16.14
C ILE A 199 11.59 0.07 16.04
N ASP A 200 11.84 -1.24 16.09
CA ASP A 200 13.17 -1.82 15.93
C ASP A 200 13.73 -1.54 14.53
N LEU A 201 12.90 -1.69 13.51
CA LEU A 201 13.25 -1.34 12.14
C LEU A 201 13.59 0.16 11.99
N LEU A 202 12.78 1.04 12.61
CA LEU A 202 13.00 2.49 12.54
C LEU A 202 14.30 2.89 13.25
N GLU A 203 14.65 2.25 14.36
CA GLU A 203 15.91 2.44 15.06
C GLU A 203 17.11 2.07 14.19
N GLU A 204 17.04 0.93 13.48
CA GLU A 204 18.10 0.52 12.57
C GLU A 204 18.23 1.46 11.35
N ILE A 205 17.13 1.89 10.76
CA ILE A 205 17.15 2.87 9.65
C ILE A 205 17.74 4.20 10.14
N ASN A 206 17.43 4.63 11.37
CA ASN A 206 17.93 5.87 11.94
C ASN A 206 19.47 5.89 12.08
N LYS A 207 20.13 4.72 12.18
CA LYS A 207 21.59 4.59 12.25
C LYS A 207 22.28 4.77 10.89
N VAL A 208 21.55 4.65 9.77
CA VAL A 208 22.17 4.71 8.45
C VAL A 208 22.63 6.13 8.12
N ASP A 209 23.93 6.28 7.90
CA ASP A 209 24.50 7.55 7.48
C ASP A 209 24.00 7.98 6.09
N GLY A 210 23.92 9.30 5.87
CA GLY A 210 23.42 9.85 4.61
C GLY A 210 21.90 10.06 4.57
N ILE A 211 21.10 9.27 5.30
CA ILE A 211 19.66 9.53 5.47
C ILE A 211 19.47 10.62 6.53
N GLN A 212 18.66 11.61 6.20
CA GLN A 212 18.34 12.74 7.08
C GLN A 212 16.89 12.74 7.56
N ARG A 213 15.97 12.11 6.82
CA ARG A 213 14.54 12.05 7.17
C ARG A 213 13.97 10.65 6.94
N ILE A 214 13.21 10.20 7.91
CA ILE A 214 12.43 8.96 7.88
C ILE A 214 10.97 9.35 8.01
N ARG A 215 10.20 9.16 6.95
CA ARG A 215 8.75 9.37 6.95
C ARG A 215 8.05 8.04 7.10
N ILE A 216 7.10 7.98 8.02
CA ILE A 216 6.29 6.80 8.25
C ILE A 216 5.02 6.93 7.42
N GLY A 217 4.65 5.89 6.68
CA GLY A 217 3.38 5.80 5.95
C GLY A 217 2.16 5.71 6.88
N SER A 218 1.03 5.26 6.34
CA SER A 218 -0.22 5.17 7.12
C SER A 218 -0.09 4.21 8.29
N LEU A 219 -0.43 4.69 9.49
CA LEU A 219 -0.36 3.95 10.75
C LEU A 219 -1.76 3.57 11.25
N GLU A 220 -1.89 2.34 11.69
CA GLU A 220 -2.97 1.95 12.58
C GLU A 220 -2.75 2.63 13.94
N PRO A 221 -3.74 3.35 14.50
CA PRO A 221 -3.54 4.18 15.70
C PRO A 221 -2.99 3.43 16.91
N LYS A 222 -3.42 2.19 17.13
CA LYS A 222 -3.08 1.40 18.33
C LYS A 222 -1.59 1.07 18.50
N ILE A 223 -0.75 1.25 17.48
CA ILE A 223 0.70 1.11 17.61
C ILE A 223 1.32 2.24 18.43
N ILE A 224 0.64 3.40 18.51
CA ILE A 224 1.13 4.58 19.22
C ILE A 224 0.93 4.42 20.75
N THR A 225 1.65 3.46 21.33
CA THR A 225 1.69 3.24 22.77
C THR A 225 2.69 4.20 23.46
N GLU A 226 2.66 4.29 24.77
CA GLU A 226 3.63 5.08 25.51
C GLU A 226 5.06 4.56 25.28
N GLU A 227 5.26 3.25 25.31
CA GLU A 227 6.54 2.60 25.04
C GLU A 227 7.06 2.92 23.62
N PHE A 228 6.18 2.80 22.61
CA PHE A 228 6.53 3.15 21.23
C PHE A 228 7.00 4.60 21.12
N MET A 229 6.28 5.53 21.78
CA MET A 229 6.63 6.96 21.74
C MET A 229 7.94 7.27 22.48
N GLN A 230 8.21 6.62 23.62
CA GLN A 230 9.47 6.79 24.37
C GLN A 230 10.69 6.35 23.56
N ARG A 231 10.54 5.38 22.68
CA ARG A 231 11.60 4.97 21.75
C ARG A 231 11.65 5.90 20.53
N LEU A 232 10.50 6.21 19.94
CA LEU A 232 10.40 6.99 18.70
C LEU A 232 10.99 8.41 18.86
N ILE A 233 10.76 9.08 20.01
CA ILE A 233 11.26 10.44 20.25
C ILE A 233 12.81 10.53 20.30
N LYS A 234 13.48 9.39 20.50
CA LYS A 234 14.95 9.30 20.48
C LYS A 234 15.53 9.24 19.08
N LEU A 235 14.68 9.16 18.05
CA LEU A 235 15.07 9.02 16.65
C LEU A 235 14.99 10.38 15.93
N PRO A 236 16.08 11.15 15.85
CA PRO A 236 16.06 12.54 15.37
C PRO A 236 15.72 12.67 13.88
N LYS A 237 15.77 11.57 13.10
CA LYS A 237 15.46 11.59 11.67
C LYS A 237 13.96 11.38 11.38
N ILE A 238 13.15 11.05 12.38
CA ILE A 238 11.70 10.86 12.19
C ILE A 238 11.02 12.18 11.84
N CYS A 239 10.25 12.17 10.77
CA CYS A 239 9.40 13.32 10.41
C CYS A 239 8.22 13.41 11.39
N HIS A 240 7.96 14.59 11.95
CA HIS A 240 6.82 14.85 12.85
C HIS A 240 5.48 14.92 12.09
N HIS A 241 5.27 14.00 11.18
CA HIS A 241 4.05 13.85 10.40
C HIS A 241 3.55 12.41 10.51
N PHE A 242 2.31 12.24 10.96
CA PHE A 242 1.67 10.94 11.10
C PHE A 242 0.34 10.93 10.37
N HIS A 243 0.19 9.96 9.48
CA HIS A 243 -1.09 9.66 8.86
C HIS A 243 -1.75 8.53 9.65
N LEU A 244 -2.82 8.83 10.39
CA LEU A 244 -3.55 7.88 11.22
C LEU A 244 -4.84 7.44 10.53
N SER A 245 -5.04 6.14 10.34
CA SER A 245 -6.21 5.60 9.65
C SER A 245 -7.46 5.61 10.55
N LEU A 246 -8.16 6.75 10.66
CA LEU A 246 -9.36 6.90 11.50
C LEU A 246 -10.58 6.20 10.89
N GLN A 247 -10.90 6.49 9.65
CA GLN A 247 -12.02 6.00 8.84
C GLN A 247 -13.40 6.57 9.22
N SER A 248 -13.74 6.71 10.50
CA SER A 248 -14.97 7.37 11.02
C SER A 248 -14.73 7.96 12.42
N GLY A 249 -15.40 9.01 12.77
CA GLY A 249 -15.41 9.61 14.11
C GLY A 249 -16.64 9.21 14.96
N CYS A 250 -17.36 8.16 14.59
CA CYS A 250 -18.50 7.61 15.31
C CYS A 250 -18.22 6.16 15.72
N ASP A 251 -18.40 5.84 17.00
CA ASP A 251 -18.08 4.51 17.54
C ASP A 251 -18.96 3.40 16.95
N GLU A 252 -20.24 3.68 16.66
CA GLU A 252 -21.14 2.72 16.04
C GLU A 252 -20.68 2.38 14.62
N THR A 253 -20.26 3.36 13.85
CA THR A 253 -19.72 3.17 12.51
C THR A 253 -18.38 2.43 12.57
N LEU A 254 -17.47 2.81 13.48
CA LEU A 254 -16.18 2.11 13.68
C LEU A 254 -16.40 0.62 14.04
N ARG A 255 -17.38 0.32 14.88
CA ARG A 255 -17.75 -1.05 15.26
C ARG A 255 -18.24 -1.84 14.04
N ARG A 256 -19.13 -1.27 13.22
CA ARG A 256 -19.59 -1.89 11.96
C ARG A 256 -18.45 -2.08 10.96
N MET A 257 -17.49 -1.16 10.92
CA MET A 257 -16.26 -1.26 10.11
C MET A 257 -15.28 -2.33 10.64
N ASN A 258 -15.54 -2.93 11.81
CA ASN A 258 -14.62 -3.85 12.51
C ASN A 258 -13.28 -3.19 12.87
N ARG A 259 -13.30 -1.87 13.21
CA ARG A 259 -12.12 -1.18 13.72
C ARG A 259 -11.84 -1.62 15.16
N LYS A 260 -10.55 -1.64 15.53
CA LYS A 260 -10.07 -2.18 16.82
C LYS A 260 -9.84 -1.10 17.87
N TYR A 261 -10.39 0.07 17.66
CA TYR A 261 -10.36 1.24 18.54
C TYR A 261 -11.69 1.98 18.46
N ASN A 262 -11.97 2.78 19.47
CA ASN A 262 -13.07 3.74 19.53
C ASN A 262 -12.54 5.20 19.46
N THR A 263 -13.44 6.16 19.44
CA THR A 263 -13.13 7.59 19.35
C THR A 263 -12.33 8.11 20.55
N LEU A 264 -12.62 7.62 21.75
CA LEU A 264 -11.90 7.99 22.96
C LEU A 264 -10.43 7.51 22.90
N GLU A 265 -10.20 6.24 22.58
CA GLU A 265 -8.86 5.67 22.41
C GLU A 265 -8.08 6.44 21.33
N PHE A 266 -8.75 6.78 20.21
CA PHE A 266 -8.12 7.55 19.14
C PHE A 266 -7.71 8.94 19.61
N LYS A 267 -8.57 9.63 20.35
CA LYS A 267 -8.27 10.96 20.93
C LYS A 267 -7.09 10.89 21.91
N GLU A 268 -7.02 9.87 22.75
CA GLU A 268 -5.87 9.65 23.65
C GLU A 268 -4.57 9.45 22.87
N ILE A 269 -4.60 8.72 21.76
CA ILE A 269 -3.46 8.52 20.85
C ILE A 269 -3.01 9.85 20.24
N VAL A 270 -3.94 10.67 19.77
CA VAL A 270 -3.65 12.01 19.23
C VAL A 270 -3.02 12.89 20.32
N ASN A 271 -3.57 12.89 21.52
CA ASN A 271 -3.04 13.66 22.65
C ASN A 271 -1.62 13.20 23.03
N ARG A 272 -1.37 11.88 22.97
CA ARG A 272 -0.03 11.31 23.19
C ARG A 272 0.95 11.83 22.14
N LEU A 273 0.62 11.80 20.87
CA LEU A 273 1.47 12.34 19.80
C LEU A 273 1.76 13.83 20.01
N ARG A 274 0.76 14.64 20.35
CA ARG A 274 0.92 16.08 20.62
C ARG A 274 1.75 16.37 21.88
N LYS A 275 1.71 15.48 22.87
CA LYS A 275 2.55 15.58 24.07
C LYS A 275 4.03 15.40 23.73
N TYR A 276 4.36 14.45 22.84
CA TYR A 276 5.74 14.14 22.45
C TYR A 276 6.28 15.07 21.35
N TYR A 277 5.43 15.52 20.43
CA TYR A 277 5.78 16.39 19.32
C TYR A 277 4.84 17.60 19.29
N SER A 278 5.31 18.76 19.77
CA SER A 278 4.50 19.99 19.83
C SER A 278 4.14 20.54 18.45
N ASP A 279 4.91 20.19 17.42
CA ASP A 279 4.76 20.60 16.01
C ASP A 279 4.21 19.47 15.13
N VAL A 280 3.61 18.43 15.72
CA VAL A 280 3.10 17.27 14.95
C VAL A 280 2.04 17.64 13.95
N ILE A 281 2.21 17.14 12.73
CA ILE A 281 1.21 17.22 11.66
C ILE A 281 0.47 15.89 11.59
N LEU A 282 -0.85 15.95 11.78
CA LEU A 282 -1.72 14.77 11.71
C LEU A 282 -2.60 14.83 10.47
N THR A 283 -2.64 13.74 9.74
CA THR A 283 -3.52 13.54 8.58
C THR A 283 -4.29 12.23 8.72
N THR A 284 -5.42 12.09 8.02
CA THR A 284 -6.26 10.90 8.11
C THR A 284 -7.06 10.64 6.84
N ASP A 285 -7.63 9.44 6.76
CA ASP A 285 -8.66 9.06 5.80
C ASP A 285 -10.02 8.89 6.50
N ILE A 286 -11.09 9.31 5.82
CA ILE A 286 -12.47 9.19 6.28
C ILE A 286 -13.32 8.57 5.17
N ILE A 287 -14.17 7.61 5.55
CA ILE A 287 -15.17 7.01 4.67
C ILE A 287 -16.54 7.56 5.08
N VAL A 288 -17.29 8.11 4.13
CA VAL A 288 -18.65 8.61 4.33
C VAL A 288 -19.67 7.75 3.57
N GLY A 289 -20.89 7.68 4.06
CA GLY A 289 -21.95 6.84 3.48
C GLY A 289 -21.65 5.35 3.66
N PHE A 290 -21.06 4.96 4.79
CA PHE A 290 -20.88 3.56 5.13
C PHE A 290 -22.23 2.89 5.35
N PRO A 291 -22.45 1.60 5.00
CA PRO A 291 -23.73 0.91 5.19
C PRO A 291 -24.30 1.07 6.59
N GLY A 292 -25.54 1.59 6.66
CA GLY A 292 -26.24 1.89 7.90
C GLY A 292 -25.75 3.15 8.63
N GLU A 293 -24.92 4.00 8.01
CA GLU A 293 -24.54 5.30 8.59
C GLU A 293 -25.73 6.26 8.57
N SER A 294 -26.24 6.64 9.76
CA SER A 294 -27.31 7.62 9.89
C SER A 294 -26.76 9.07 9.84
N GLN A 295 -27.68 10.05 9.72
CA GLN A 295 -27.31 11.46 9.78
C GLN A 295 -26.66 11.80 11.14
N GLU A 296 -27.16 11.23 12.24
CA GLU A 296 -26.61 11.44 13.57
C GLU A 296 -25.19 10.90 13.70
N GLU A 297 -24.88 9.75 13.09
CA GLU A 297 -23.53 9.16 13.06
C GLU A 297 -22.57 10.00 12.20
N PHE A 298 -23.06 10.52 11.07
CA PHE A 298 -22.31 11.46 10.25
C PHE A 298 -22.00 12.75 11.04
N ASP A 299 -23.00 13.33 11.73
CA ASP A 299 -22.82 14.53 12.54
C ASP A 299 -21.86 14.29 13.72
N CYS A 300 -21.89 13.08 14.30
CA CYS A 300 -20.93 12.66 15.32
C CYS A 300 -19.51 12.66 14.74
N THR A 301 -19.32 12.05 13.56
CA THR A 301 -18.04 12.06 12.85
C THR A 301 -17.56 13.47 12.57
N TYR A 302 -18.43 14.35 12.06
CA TYR A 302 -18.09 15.74 11.77
C TYR A 302 -17.59 16.49 13.02
N LYS A 303 -18.32 16.38 14.15
CA LYS A 303 -17.94 17.00 15.43
C LYS A 303 -16.60 16.47 15.94
N PHE A 304 -16.37 15.16 15.83
CA PHE A 304 -15.12 14.55 16.25
C PHE A 304 -13.94 15.07 15.41
N LEU A 305 -14.10 15.19 14.10
CA LEU A 305 -13.06 15.73 13.21
C LEU A 305 -12.73 17.19 13.53
N ASP A 306 -13.75 18.02 13.83
CA ASP A 306 -13.55 19.40 14.25
C ASP A 306 -12.82 19.49 15.61
N GLU A 307 -13.08 18.57 16.52
CA GLU A 307 -12.38 18.48 17.80
C GLU A 307 -10.91 18.08 17.62
N ILE A 308 -10.62 17.07 16.81
CA ILE A 308 -9.26 16.55 16.59
C ILE A 308 -8.39 17.54 15.81
N LYS A 309 -8.94 18.31 14.89
CA LYS A 309 -8.23 19.32 14.07
C LYS A 309 -7.05 18.71 13.30
N PHE A 310 -7.39 17.81 12.38
CA PHE A 310 -6.38 17.30 11.44
C PHE A 310 -5.89 18.40 10.50
N TYR A 311 -4.61 18.37 10.15
CA TYR A 311 -4.04 19.25 9.15
C TYR A 311 -4.64 19.02 7.75
N LYS A 312 -4.87 17.75 7.40
CA LYS A 312 -5.49 17.34 6.14
C LYS A 312 -6.23 16.01 6.30
N MET A 313 -7.34 15.89 5.60
CA MET A 313 -8.12 14.67 5.53
C MET A 313 -8.37 14.30 4.07
N HIS A 314 -8.37 13.00 3.77
CA HIS A 314 -8.89 12.46 2.53
C HIS A 314 -10.24 11.84 2.81
N VAL A 315 -11.30 12.40 2.20
CA VAL A 315 -12.66 11.93 2.37
C VAL A 315 -13.05 11.12 1.14
N PHE A 316 -13.49 9.88 1.38
CA PHE A 316 -13.92 8.95 0.34
C PHE A 316 -15.38 8.55 0.56
N PRO A 317 -16.22 8.55 -0.49
CA PRO A 317 -17.49 7.85 -0.40
C PRO A 317 -17.23 6.34 -0.26
N TYR A 318 -18.07 5.67 0.53
CA TYR A 318 -18.01 4.21 0.60
C TYR A 318 -18.12 3.60 -0.81
N SER A 319 -17.26 2.64 -1.10
CA SER A 319 -17.25 1.91 -2.37
C SER A 319 -17.41 0.42 -2.08
N PRO A 320 -18.58 -0.18 -2.37
CA PRO A 320 -18.80 -1.62 -2.14
C PRO A 320 -17.77 -2.46 -2.91
N ARG A 321 -17.23 -3.47 -2.25
CA ARG A 321 -16.26 -4.40 -2.83
C ARG A 321 -16.78 -5.81 -2.74
N THR A 322 -16.91 -6.47 -3.89
CA THR A 322 -17.39 -7.85 -3.98
C THR A 322 -16.55 -8.79 -3.13
N GLY A 323 -17.23 -9.58 -2.30
CA GLY A 323 -16.62 -10.52 -1.38
C GLY A 323 -16.30 -9.95 0.02
N THR A 324 -16.51 -8.64 0.24
CA THR A 324 -16.37 -8.05 1.58
C THR A 324 -17.64 -8.20 2.41
N VAL A 325 -17.50 -8.12 3.74
CA VAL A 325 -18.65 -8.22 4.66
C VAL A 325 -19.60 -7.02 4.46
N ALA A 326 -19.06 -5.82 4.28
CA ALA A 326 -19.85 -4.62 4.13
C ALA A 326 -20.70 -4.58 2.84
N GLU A 327 -20.32 -5.32 1.79
CA GLU A 327 -21.14 -5.46 0.57
C GLU A 327 -22.54 -6.02 0.88
N LYS A 328 -22.64 -6.88 1.89
CA LYS A 328 -23.88 -7.57 2.28
C LYS A 328 -24.67 -6.83 3.35
N MET A 329 -24.16 -5.73 3.86
CA MET A 329 -24.86 -4.91 4.85
C MET A 329 -25.99 -4.12 4.20
N PRO A 330 -27.11 -3.90 4.89
CA PRO A 330 -28.19 -3.03 4.37
C PRO A 330 -27.69 -1.59 4.25
N ASN A 331 -28.02 -0.96 3.12
CA ASN A 331 -27.82 0.47 2.90
C ASN A 331 -29.01 1.25 3.39
#